data_7d17d977a979ef0d38ac8e09269bd4a6
#
_entry.id   7d17d977a979ef0d38ac8e09269bd4a6
#
_cell.length_a   1.000
_cell.length_b   1.000
_cell.length_c   1.000
_cell.angle_alpha   90.00
_cell.angle_beta   90.00
_cell.angle_gamma   90.00
#
_symmetry.space_group_name_H-M   'P 1'
#
loop_
_entity.id
_entity.type
_entity.pdbx_description
1 polymer ?
#
loop_
_entity_poly.entity_id
_entity_poly.type
_entity_poly.pdbx_seq_one_letter_code
_entity_poly.pdbx_strand_id
1 'polypeptide(L)'
;MIKNDARGTFEETKVDDGFFVLTFQNENKETVTVERDIDSSFIQFHFCVKGSSAFQFNNGGYTLNIKEETSLLLYNPQRDLPIHLNVNPNSWLVSLIISIKKFHSLFSQEADYITFLSADNVDKKYYKDGKILPSMSIVLNQLIHYNLNQSIKNLYFKGKAFELLSLYFNRNEDADVEQCPFLVDETNVIKIRRAKDIIISRMAEPPSLQELADEIDLSLKKLKEGFKQIYGDSVFSFLLDYKMEVARKYLESGDYNVNEVGLKVGYSTASHFIAAFKKKYGTTPKKYLMSVSS
;
A
#
# COMPACT_ATOMS: atom_id res chain seq x y z
N MET A 1 19.66 4.40 14.30
CA MET A 1 19.71 2.94 14.56
C MET A 1 18.28 2.44 14.52
N ILE A 2 17.94 1.56 13.57
CA ILE A 2 16.56 1.09 13.38
C ILE A 2 16.25 0.14 14.53
N LYS A 3 15.31 0.49 15.39
CA LYS A 3 14.76 -0.46 16.38
C LYS A 3 13.73 -1.31 15.65
N ASN A 4 14.14 -2.50 15.26
CA ASN A 4 13.27 -3.48 14.63
C ASN A 4 12.65 -4.35 15.73
N ASP A 5 11.39 -4.13 16.05
CA ASP A 5 10.67 -5.09 16.88
C ASP A 5 10.23 -6.24 15.97
N ALA A 6 10.64 -7.46 16.30
CA ALA A 6 10.96 -8.59 15.40
C ALA A 6 9.77 -9.26 14.66
N ARG A 7 8.69 -8.56 14.28
CA ARG A 7 7.46 -9.21 13.79
C ARG A 7 6.91 -8.72 12.44
N GLY A 8 7.53 -7.76 11.78
CA GLY A 8 7.20 -7.34 10.42
C GLY A 8 8.43 -7.24 9.56
N THR A 9 8.31 -7.41 8.24
CA THR A 9 9.43 -7.17 7.34
C THR A 9 9.56 -5.66 7.11
N PHE A 10 10.63 -5.09 7.65
CA PHE A 10 11.10 -3.77 7.29
C PHE A 10 12.42 -3.90 6.53
N GLU A 11 12.50 -3.28 5.38
CA GLU A 11 13.71 -3.28 4.59
C GLU A 11 14.02 -1.87 4.09
N GLU A 12 15.28 -1.45 4.23
CA GLU A 12 15.82 -0.21 3.68
C GLU A 12 16.84 -0.52 2.59
N THR A 13 16.65 0.07 1.41
CA THR A 13 17.56 -0.03 0.27
C THR A 13 18.07 1.35 -0.09
N LYS A 14 19.37 1.60 0.08
CA LYS A 14 20.02 2.81 -0.47
C LYS A 14 20.16 2.66 -1.98
N VAL A 15 19.41 3.44 -2.74
CA VAL A 15 19.41 3.38 -4.22
C VAL A 15 20.36 4.37 -4.85
N ASP A 16 20.66 5.47 -4.16
CA ASP A 16 21.67 6.46 -4.56
C ASP A 16 22.13 7.27 -3.34
N ASP A 17 23.11 8.16 -3.50
CA ASP A 17 23.49 9.08 -2.44
C ASP A 17 22.34 10.05 -2.12
N GLY A 18 21.93 10.04 -0.84
CA GLY A 18 20.77 10.81 -0.40
C GLY A 18 19.43 10.30 -0.93
N PHE A 19 19.32 9.04 -1.40
CA PHE A 19 18.08 8.48 -1.87
C PHE A 19 17.89 7.02 -1.39
N PHE A 20 16.81 6.78 -0.67
CA PHE A 20 16.47 5.51 -0.04
C PHE A 20 15.04 5.07 -0.39
N VAL A 21 14.85 3.78 -0.53
CA VAL A 21 13.55 3.12 -0.61
C VAL A 21 13.36 2.28 0.65
N LEU A 22 12.26 2.51 1.35
CA LEU A 22 11.86 1.74 2.51
C LEU A 22 10.60 0.95 2.18
N THR A 23 10.59 -0.33 2.50
CA THR A 23 9.41 -1.19 2.37
C THR A 23 9.01 -1.72 3.74
N PHE A 24 7.73 -1.65 4.05
CA PHE A 24 7.15 -2.12 5.30
C PHE A 24 6.03 -3.10 4.97
N GLN A 25 6.10 -4.31 5.52
CA GLN A 25 5.08 -5.33 5.38
C GLN A 25 4.77 -5.89 6.76
N ASN A 26 3.58 -5.63 7.26
CA ASN A 26 3.12 -6.21 8.52
C ASN A 26 2.01 -7.22 8.24
N GLU A 27 2.35 -8.50 8.25
CA GLU A 27 1.40 -9.61 8.13
C GLU A 27 1.02 -10.22 9.49
N ASN A 28 1.49 -9.60 10.59
CA ASN A 28 1.16 -10.04 11.94
C ASN A 28 -0.21 -9.54 12.38
N LYS A 29 -0.67 -10.07 13.52
CA LYS A 29 -1.93 -9.67 14.16
C LYS A 29 -1.83 -8.38 14.97
N GLU A 30 -0.63 -7.94 15.28
CA GLU A 30 -0.34 -6.77 16.11
C GLU A 30 0.22 -5.64 15.26
N THR A 31 0.03 -4.41 15.71
CA THR A 31 0.65 -3.22 15.11
C THR A 31 2.17 -3.27 15.38
N VAL A 32 2.95 -2.99 14.34
CA VAL A 32 4.41 -2.90 14.44
C VAL A 32 4.82 -1.43 14.36
N THR A 33 5.62 -0.99 15.31
CA THR A 33 6.17 0.37 15.31
C THR A 33 7.59 0.37 14.71
N VAL A 34 7.82 1.29 13.77
CA VAL A 34 9.13 1.50 13.14
C VAL A 34 9.55 2.94 13.36
N GLU A 35 10.80 3.11 13.80
CA GLU A 35 11.41 4.41 14.04
C GLU A 35 12.64 4.60 13.16
N ARG A 36 12.77 5.77 12.56
CA ARG A 36 13.93 6.17 11.79
C ARG A 36 14.14 7.68 11.89
N ASP A 37 15.33 8.10 12.25
CA ASP A 37 15.71 9.49 12.23
C ASP A 37 15.84 10.00 10.78
N ILE A 38 15.15 11.09 10.50
CA ILE A 38 15.18 11.81 9.22
C ILE A 38 15.36 13.28 9.55
N ASP A 39 16.44 13.87 9.08
CA ASP A 39 16.70 15.29 9.25
C ASP A 39 15.91 16.15 8.23
N SER A 40 15.91 17.44 8.46
CA SER A 40 15.17 18.43 7.66
C SER A 40 15.65 18.58 6.20
N SER A 41 16.76 17.94 5.82
CA SER A 41 17.26 17.94 4.44
C SER A 41 16.58 16.92 3.53
N PHE A 42 15.64 16.09 4.06
CA PHE A 42 14.98 15.05 3.28
C PHE A 42 13.50 15.34 3.05
N ILE A 43 13.07 15.04 1.83
CA ILE A 43 11.67 14.95 1.41
C ILE A 43 11.26 13.49 1.57
N GLN A 44 10.03 13.27 2.05
CA GLN A 44 9.48 11.95 2.28
C GLN A 44 8.21 11.74 1.45
N PHE A 45 8.16 10.66 0.69
CA PHE A 45 6.99 10.19 -0.03
C PHE A 45 6.58 8.84 0.55
N HIS A 46 5.37 8.73 1.02
CA HIS A 46 4.83 7.52 1.61
C HIS A 46 3.63 7.03 0.80
N PHE A 47 3.58 5.74 0.52
CA PHE A 47 2.53 5.11 -0.29
C PHE A 47 1.97 3.92 0.47
N CYS A 48 0.71 4.01 0.92
CA CYS A 48 0.03 2.89 1.56
C CYS A 48 -0.62 2.03 0.48
N VAL A 49 -0.02 0.87 0.22
CA VAL A 49 -0.43 -0.05 -0.85
C VAL A 49 -1.58 -0.94 -0.40
N LYS A 50 -1.56 -1.33 0.88
CA LYS A 50 -2.57 -2.19 1.49
C LYS A 50 -2.79 -1.81 2.95
N GLY A 51 -4.04 -1.88 3.41
CA GLY A 51 -4.41 -1.66 4.81
C GLY A 51 -4.32 -0.22 5.26
N SER A 52 -3.65 0.03 6.39
CA SER A 52 -3.49 1.38 6.94
C SER A 52 -2.30 1.47 7.88
N SER A 53 -1.78 2.69 8.03
CA SER A 53 -0.70 2.99 8.96
C SER A 53 -0.89 4.38 9.57
N ALA A 54 -0.16 4.67 10.63
CA ALA A 54 -0.25 5.95 11.32
C ALA A 54 1.14 6.50 11.65
N PHE A 55 1.43 7.70 11.17
CA PHE A 55 2.63 8.45 11.57
C PHE A 55 2.34 9.20 12.85
N GLN A 56 3.25 9.12 13.81
CA GLN A 56 3.20 9.86 15.06
C GLN A 56 4.24 10.97 15.05
N PHE A 57 3.85 12.16 15.47
CA PHE A 57 4.70 13.33 15.58
C PHE A 57 4.60 13.93 16.99
N ASN A 58 5.65 14.66 17.41
CA ASN A 58 5.70 15.33 18.71
C ASN A 58 5.42 14.37 19.88
N ASN A 59 6.10 13.22 19.92
CA ASN A 59 5.92 12.18 20.94
C ASN A 59 4.46 11.73 21.10
N GLY A 60 3.74 11.56 19.99
CA GLY A 60 2.35 11.11 20.00
C GLY A 60 1.31 12.24 20.12
N GLY A 61 1.74 13.50 20.22
CA GLY A 61 0.82 14.64 20.30
C GLY A 61 0.02 14.92 19.01
N TYR A 62 0.46 14.37 17.89
CA TYR A 62 -0.23 14.46 16.61
C TYR A 62 -0.06 13.16 15.83
N THR A 63 -1.17 12.62 15.33
CA THR A 63 -1.21 11.39 14.53
C THR A 63 -1.77 11.66 13.14
N LEU A 64 -1.05 11.22 12.12
CA LEU A 64 -1.44 11.32 10.73
C LEU A 64 -1.67 9.93 10.15
N ASN A 65 -2.92 9.62 9.87
CA ASN A 65 -3.31 8.32 9.33
C ASN A 65 -3.14 8.31 7.81
N ILE A 66 -2.57 7.22 7.29
CA ILE A 66 -2.51 6.92 5.87
C ILE A 66 -3.30 5.64 5.59
N LYS A 67 -4.19 5.68 4.60
CA LYS A 67 -5.10 4.58 4.24
C LYS A 67 -4.65 3.91 2.95
N GLU A 68 -5.20 2.74 2.69
CA GLU A 68 -4.99 2.01 1.45
C GLU A 68 -5.24 2.87 0.21
N GLU A 69 -4.39 2.71 -0.79
CA GLU A 69 -4.40 3.44 -2.06
C GLU A 69 -4.22 4.97 -1.94
N THR A 70 -3.62 5.42 -0.82
CA THR A 70 -3.27 6.83 -0.65
C THR A 70 -1.77 7.05 -0.54
N SER A 71 -1.34 8.22 -0.96
CA SER A 71 0.04 8.70 -0.85
C SER A 71 0.10 9.94 0.03
N LEU A 72 1.26 10.15 0.64
CA LEU A 72 1.53 11.28 1.51
C LEU A 72 2.92 11.81 1.20
N LEU A 73 3.04 13.10 0.91
CA LEU A 73 4.30 13.80 0.80
C LEU A 73 4.50 14.70 2.00
N LEU A 74 5.65 14.60 2.64
CA LEU A 74 6.05 15.39 3.79
C LEU A 74 7.41 16.05 3.53
N TYR A 75 7.50 17.33 3.81
CA TYR A 75 8.74 18.09 3.84
C TYR A 75 8.66 19.25 4.84
N ASN A 76 9.68 19.41 5.65
CA ASN A 76 9.80 20.53 6.57
C ASN A 76 11.28 20.99 6.64
N PRO A 77 11.64 22.10 5.98
CA PRO A 77 13.02 22.58 5.99
C PRO A 77 13.48 23.14 7.33
N GLN A 78 12.53 23.43 8.25
CA GLN A 78 12.83 24.08 9.54
C GLN A 78 12.95 23.09 10.70
N ARG A 79 12.51 21.83 10.52
CA ARG A 79 12.54 20.80 11.58
C ARG A 79 12.71 19.41 10.99
N ASP A 80 13.43 18.59 11.72
CA ASP A 80 13.51 17.17 11.45
C ASP A 80 12.12 16.53 11.52
N LEU A 81 11.89 15.59 10.62
CA LEU A 81 10.66 14.80 10.53
C LEU A 81 11.03 13.31 10.66
N PRO A 82 11.37 12.83 11.86
CA PRO A 82 11.65 11.41 12.03
C PRO A 82 10.41 10.58 11.68
N ILE A 83 10.64 9.44 11.08
CA ILE A 83 9.61 8.43 10.88
C ILE A 83 9.37 7.76 12.23
N HIS A 84 8.18 7.93 12.77
CA HIS A 84 7.63 7.15 13.86
C HIS A 84 6.31 6.60 13.34
N LEU A 85 6.38 5.38 12.81
CA LEU A 85 5.31 4.78 12.00
C LEU A 85 4.75 3.54 12.68
N ASN A 86 3.46 3.57 12.96
CA ASN A 86 2.69 2.41 13.36
C ASN A 86 2.08 1.74 12.13
N VAL A 87 2.58 0.57 11.77
CA VAL A 87 2.07 -0.25 10.66
C VAL A 87 1.04 -1.23 11.23
N ASN A 88 -0.21 -1.02 10.89
CA ASN A 88 -1.31 -1.86 11.37
C ASN A 88 -1.23 -3.29 10.81
N PRO A 89 -1.91 -4.25 11.42
CA PRO A 89 -2.00 -5.60 10.88
C PRO A 89 -2.42 -5.62 9.41
N ASN A 90 -1.83 -6.53 8.64
CA ASN A 90 -2.12 -6.73 7.23
C ASN A 90 -1.95 -5.46 6.36
N SER A 91 -0.92 -4.67 6.65
CA SER A 91 -0.64 -3.41 5.97
C SER A 91 0.73 -3.39 5.30
N TRP A 92 0.78 -2.80 4.10
CA TRP A 92 1.99 -2.65 3.30
C TRP A 92 2.19 -1.19 2.91
N LEU A 93 3.38 -0.70 3.15
CA LEU A 93 3.78 0.67 2.85
C LEU A 93 5.11 0.69 2.11
N VAL A 94 5.24 1.59 1.15
CA VAL A 94 6.53 1.94 0.52
C VAL A 94 6.80 3.41 0.78
N SER A 95 8.04 3.73 1.14
CA SER A 95 8.46 5.13 1.30
C SER A 95 9.70 5.43 0.47
N LEU A 96 9.70 6.57 -0.20
CA LEU A 96 10.87 7.16 -0.83
C LEU A 96 11.37 8.30 0.04
N ILE A 97 12.63 8.24 0.46
CA ILE A 97 13.29 9.26 1.26
C ILE A 97 14.43 9.83 0.43
N ILE A 98 14.29 11.08 0.01
CA ILE A 98 15.24 11.70 -0.90
C ILE A 98 15.72 13.04 -0.35
N SER A 99 17.04 13.26 -0.34
CA SER A 99 17.59 14.55 0.08
C SER A 99 17.18 15.64 -0.91
N ILE A 100 16.93 16.85 -0.39
CA ILE A 100 16.55 18.01 -1.20
C ILE A 100 17.59 18.28 -2.31
N LYS A 101 18.89 18.12 -2.00
CA LYS A 101 19.97 18.25 -2.98
C LYS A 101 19.83 17.22 -4.12
N LYS A 102 19.58 15.94 -3.77
CA LYS A 102 19.39 14.89 -4.78
C LYS A 102 18.14 15.15 -5.59
N PHE A 103 17.06 15.53 -4.93
CA PHE A 103 15.79 15.85 -5.58
C PHE A 103 15.94 16.95 -6.64
N HIS A 104 16.55 18.08 -6.28
CA HIS A 104 16.83 19.15 -7.25
C HIS A 104 17.68 18.70 -8.44
N SER A 105 18.60 17.76 -8.23
CA SER A 105 19.44 17.25 -9.33
C SER A 105 18.71 16.39 -10.35
N LEU A 106 17.47 15.95 -10.04
CA LEU A 106 16.64 15.10 -10.92
C LEU A 106 15.76 15.92 -11.87
N PHE A 107 15.50 17.17 -11.53
CA PHE A 107 14.61 18.02 -12.30
C PHE A 107 15.43 19.09 -13.02
N SER A 108 15.13 19.29 -14.30
CA SER A 108 15.71 20.39 -15.10
C SER A 108 15.17 21.75 -14.63
N GLN A 109 15.74 22.84 -15.14
CA GLN A 109 15.31 24.21 -14.84
C GLN A 109 13.85 24.51 -15.20
N GLU A 110 13.19 23.62 -15.92
CA GLU A 110 11.78 23.72 -16.32
C GLU A 110 10.80 23.19 -15.28
N ALA A 111 11.28 22.82 -14.08
CA ALA A 111 10.46 22.24 -13.00
C ALA A 111 9.73 23.31 -12.15
N ASP A 112 9.46 24.49 -12.69
CA ASP A 112 8.73 25.58 -12.01
C ASP A 112 7.31 25.19 -11.59
N TYR A 113 6.73 24.15 -12.20
CA TYR A 113 5.43 23.61 -11.80
C TYR A 113 5.47 22.81 -10.48
N ILE A 114 6.65 22.43 -9.98
CA ILE A 114 6.77 21.77 -8.69
C ILE A 114 6.81 22.84 -7.60
N THR A 115 5.65 23.17 -7.07
CA THR A 115 5.40 24.33 -6.19
C THR A 115 6.33 24.43 -4.98
N PHE A 116 6.78 23.31 -4.40
CA PHE A 116 7.67 23.35 -3.23
C PHE A 116 9.16 23.51 -3.61
N LEU A 117 9.51 23.44 -4.90
CA LEU A 117 10.85 23.73 -5.41
C LEU A 117 11.02 25.21 -5.80
N SER A 118 9.92 25.97 -5.91
CA SER A 118 10.00 27.37 -6.27
C SER A 118 10.73 28.17 -5.20
N ALA A 119 11.48 29.19 -5.60
CA ALA A 119 12.25 30.06 -4.70
C ALA A 119 11.39 30.67 -3.57
N ASP A 120 10.12 30.92 -3.84
CA ASP A 120 9.16 31.51 -2.88
C ASP A 120 8.70 30.53 -1.79
N ASN A 121 8.99 29.24 -1.93
CA ASN A 121 8.54 28.19 -1.05
C ASN A 121 9.65 27.42 -0.32
N VAL A 122 10.91 27.83 -0.49
CA VAL A 122 12.11 27.15 0.06
C VAL A 122 12.02 26.97 1.59
N ASP A 123 11.39 27.91 2.29
CA ASP A 123 11.26 27.87 3.76
C ASP A 123 9.90 27.38 4.26
N LYS A 124 9.00 26.97 3.36
CA LYS A 124 7.65 26.56 3.73
C LYS A 124 7.58 25.05 3.98
N LYS A 125 6.83 24.69 5.02
CA LYS A 125 6.41 23.32 5.26
C LYS A 125 5.49 22.87 4.13
N TYR A 126 5.72 21.68 3.64
CA TYR A 126 4.91 21.09 2.59
C TYR A 126 4.31 19.76 3.02
N TYR A 127 3.00 19.69 2.88
CA TYR A 127 2.21 18.50 3.11
C TYR A 127 1.24 18.33 1.94
N LYS A 128 1.23 17.17 1.32
CA LYS A 128 0.25 16.82 0.30
C LYS A 128 -0.14 15.37 0.42
N ASP A 129 -1.42 15.12 0.61
CA ASP A 129 -2.01 13.80 0.46
C ASP A 129 -2.59 13.63 -0.95
N GLY A 130 -2.78 12.39 -1.36
CA GLY A 130 -3.33 12.09 -2.69
C GLY A 130 -3.61 10.61 -2.88
N LYS A 131 -4.30 10.29 -3.95
CA LYS A 131 -4.54 8.90 -4.33
C LYS A 131 -3.31 8.31 -5.03
N ILE A 132 -3.07 7.03 -4.83
CA ILE A 132 -2.10 6.28 -5.64
C ILE A 132 -2.74 6.01 -7.00
N LEU A 133 -2.10 6.52 -8.07
CA LEU A 133 -2.56 6.25 -9.43
C LEU A 133 -2.35 4.77 -9.79
N PRO A 134 -3.12 4.23 -10.74
CA PRO A 134 -2.97 2.86 -11.21
C PRO A 134 -1.55 2.49 -11.63
N SER A 135 -0.89 3.37 -12.37
CA SER A 135 0.49 3.26 -12.80
C SER A 135 1.46 3.12 -11.63
N MET A 136 1.26 3.93 -10.61
CA MET A 136 2.08 3.90 -9.38
C MET A 136 1.85 2.58 -8.62
N SER A 137 0.62 2.05 -8.58
CA SER A 137 0.32 0.79 -7.90
C SER A 137 1.12 -0.38 -8.49
N ILE A 138 1.32 -0.42 -9.80
CA ILE A 138 2.14 -1.44 -10.46
C ILE A 138 3.58 -1.38 -9.96
N VAL A 139 4.18 -0.19 -9.96
CA VAL A 139 5.57 0.02 -9.52
C VAL A 139 5.74 -0.33 -8.04
N LEU A 140 4.79 0.09 -7.20
CA LEU A 140 4.77 -0.19 -5.77
C LEU A 140 4.70 -1.68 -5.47
N ASN A 141 3.82 -2.42 -6.16
CA ASN A 141 3.73 -3.87 -6.02
C ASN A 141 5.01 -4.58 -6.49
N GLN A 142 5.66 -4.09 -7.55
CA GLN A 142 6.95 -4.62 -8.01
C GLN A 142 8.08 -4.40 -6.99
N LEU A 143 8.06 -3.30 -6.24
CA LEU A 143 9.00 -3.05 -5.14
C LEU A 143 8.75 -3.98 -3.94
N ILE A 144 7.48 -4.19 -3.59
CA ILE A 144 7.07 -5.04 -2.45
C ILE A 144 7.33 -6.51 -2.73
N HIS A 145 7.00 -6.99 -3.94
CA HIS A 145 7.12 -8.40 -4.33
C HIS A 145 8.39 -8.67 -5.16
N TYR A 146 9.46 -7.95 -4.86
CA TYR A 146 10.75 -8.15 -5.51
C TYR A 146 11.20 -9.61 -5.45
N ASN A 147 11.45 -10.21 -6.61
CA ASN A 147 11.86 -11.62 -6.77
C ASN A 147 12.98 -11.79 -7.80
N LEU A 148 13.99 -10.95 -7.75
CA LEU A 148 15.14 -11.01 -8.63
C LEU A 148 16.42 -11.32 -7.84
N ASN A 149 17.50 -11.59 -8.54
CA ASN A 149 18.79 -11.86 -7.91
C ASN A 149 19.24 -10.67 -7.04
N GLN A 150 19.71 -10.94 -5.84
CA GLN A 150 20.17 -9.94 -4.88
C GLN A 150 21.24 -8.99 -5.45
N SER A 151 22.09 -9.51 -6.36
CA SER A 151 23.16 -8.71 -6.98
C SER A 151 22.68 -7.55 -7.84
N ILE A 152 21.42 -7.61 -8.35
CA ILE A 152 20.83 -6.55 -9.18
C ILE A 152 19.76 -5.75 -8.44
N LYS A 153 19.52 -6.04 -7.17
CA LYS A 153 18.48 -5.42 -6.36
C LYS A 153 18.59 -3.89 -6.36
N ASN A 154 19.76 -3.35 -6.07
CA ASN A 154 19.95 -1.90 -6.02
C ASN A 154 19.65 -1.22 -7.37
N LEU A 155 20.06 -1.83 -8.49
CA LEU A 155 19.77 -1.30 -9.82
C LEU A 155 18.27 -1.33 -10.11
N TYR A 156 17.60 -2.43 -9.76
CA TYR A 156 16.16 -2.56 -9.93
C TYR A 156 15.38 -1.55 -9.08
N PHE A 157 15.69 -1.45 -7.78
CA PHE A 157 15.06 -0.50 -6.88
C PHE A 157 15.32 0.95 -7.29
N LYS A 158 16.53 1.26 -7.77
CA LYS A 158 16.86 2.57 -8.32
C LYS A 158 15.96 2.92 -9.52
N GLY A 159 15.85 2.01 -10.50
CA GLY A 159 14.98 2.21 -11.67
C GLY A 159 13.52 2.43 -11.25
N LYS A 160 13.00 1.60 -10.34
CA LYS A 160 11.62 1.70 -9.86
C LYS A 160 11.35 2.96 -9.02
N ALA A 161 12.31 3.42 -8.23
CA ALA A 161 12.19 4.65 -7.46
C ALA A 161 12.11 5.88 -8.38
N PHE A 162 12.92 5.94 -9.45
CA PHE A 162 12.84 7.01 -10.44
C PHE A 162 11.54 6.97 -11.24
N GLU A 163 11.09 5.78 -11.66
CA GLU A 163 9.80 5.59 -12.32
C GLU A 163 8.66 6.09 -11.43
N LEU A 164 8.65 5.71 -10.14
CA LEU A 164 7.63 6.12 -9.19
C LEU A 164 7.61 7.63 -8.97
N LEU A 165 8.78 8.30 -8.86
CA LEU A 165 8.86 9.75 -8.78
C LEU A 165 8.33 10.42 -10.04
N SER A 166 8.71 9.92 -11.23
CA SER A 166 8.23 10.44 -12.50
C SER A 166 6.70 10.37 -12.59
N LEU A 167 6.11 9.23 -12.22
CA LEU A 167 4.65 9.04 -12.18
C LEU A 167 3.98 9.93 -11.12
N TYR A 168 4.63 10.13 -9.98
CA TYR A 168 4.09 10.99 -8.92
C TYR A 168 3.98 12.45 -9.37
N PHE A 169 4.97 12.97 -10.12
CA PHE A 169 4.99 14.34 -10.59
C PHE A 169 4.33 14.56 -11.96
N ASN A 170 4.05 13.50 -12.71
CA ASN A 170 3.29 13.58 -13.96
C ASN A 170 1.76 13.75 -13.72
N ARG A 171 1.36 14.36 -12.61
CA ARG A 171 -0.04 14.66 -12.31
C ARG A 171 -0.39 16.03 -12.89
N ASN A 172 -1.06 16.06 -14.03
CA ASN A 172 -1.77 17.26 -14.45
C ASN A 172 -3.05 17.37 -13.60
N GLU A 173 -3.23 18.49 -12.90
CA GLU A 173 -4.42 18.72 -12.06
C GLU A 173 -5.72 18.78 -12.88
N ASP A 174 -5.62 18.88 -14.22
CA ASP A 174 -6.75 18.99 -15.16
C ASP A 174 -6.85 17.85 -16.18
N ALA A 175 -6.02 16.81 -16.10
CA ALA A 175 -6.01 15.76 -17.10
C ALA A 175 -6.57 14.44 -16.55
N ASP A 176 -7.84 14.20 -16.82
CA ASP A 176 -8.47 12.87 -16.77
C ASP A 176 -7.85 11.90 -17.80
N VAL A 177 -6.95 12.38 -18.65
CA VAL A 177 -6.32 11.58 -19.71
C VAL A 177 -4.98 12.19 -20.09
N GLU A 178 -3.84 11.69 -19.60
CA GLU A 178 -2.64 11.70 -20.39
C GLU A 178 -1.78 10.46 -20.18
N GLN A 179 -1.50 9.83 -21.30
CA GLN A 179 -0.81 8.56 -21.48
C GLN A 179 0.66 8.66 -21.06
N CYS A 180 1.06 7.91 -20.07
CA CYS A 180 2.47 7.60 -19.87
C CYS A 180 2.91 6.63 -20.98
N PRO A 181 3.92 6.95 -21.81
CA PRO A 181 4.33 6.10 -22.94
C PRO A 181 4.83 4.69 -22.54
N PHE A 182 5.08 4.47 -21.26
CA PHE A 182 5.59 3.21 -20.71
C PHE A 182 4.53 2.33 -20.07
N LEU A 183 3.27 2.79 -20.00
CA LEU A 183 2.20 2.00 -19.41
C LEU A 183 1.38 1.34 -20.52
N VAL A 184 1.60 0.07 -20.64
CA VAL A 184 0.71 -0.82 -21.38
C VAL A 184 -0.65 -0.80 -20.68
N ASP A 185 -1.56 0.06 -21.23
CA ASP A 185 -3.00 -0.02 -20.99
C ASP A 185 -3.52 0.41 -19.60
N GLU A 186 -3.43 1.70 -19.30
CA GLU A 186 -4.01 2.33 -18.10
C GLU A 186 -5.53 2.07 -17.97
N THR A 187 -6.23 1.95 -19.10
CA THR A 187 -7.63 1.54 -19.16
C THR A 187 -7.85 0.15 -18.54
N ASN A 188 -6.94 -0.78 -18.74
CA ASN A 188 -7.02 -2.11 -18.14
C ASN A 188 -6.81 -2.06 -16.62
N VAL A 189 -5.98 -1.16 -16.12
CA VAL A 189 -5.75 -1.01 -14.68
C VAL A 189 -6.98 -0.46 -13.97
N ILE A 190 -7.67 0.52 -14.57
CA ILE A 190 -8.95 1.05 -14.05
C ILE A 190 -9.99 -0.08 -14.04
N LYS A 191 -10.06 -0.88 -15.11
CA LYS A 191 -10.94 -2.03 -15.19
C LYS A 191 -10.63 -3.10 -14.13
N ILE A 192 -9.35 -3.37 -13.87
CA ILE A 192 -8.93 -4.29 -12.80
C ILE A 192 -9.29 -3.78 -11.40
N ARG A 193 -9.17 -2.47 -11.14
CA ARG A 193 -9.66 -1.87 -9.89
C ARG A 193 -11.16 -2.04 -9.73
N ARG A 194 -11.92 -1.79 -10.80
CA ARG A 194 -13.35 -2.04 -10.82
C ARG A 194 -13.68 -3.51 -10.51
N ALA A 195 -12.89 -4.45 -11.03
CA ALA A 195 -13.05 -5.88 -10.69
C ALA A 195 -12.88 -6.12 -9.18
N LYS A 196 -11.89 -5.50 -8.53
CA LYS A 196 -11.73 -5.57 -7.07
C LYS A 196 -12.98 -5.06 -6.35
N ASP A 197 -13.49 -3.90 -6.73
CA ASP A 197 -14.66 -3.30 -6.09
C ASP A 197 -15.90 -4.18 -6.25
N ILE A 198 -16.09 -4.79 -7.42
CA ILE A 198 -17.19 -5.72 -7.69
C ILE A 198 -17.10 -6.95 -6.78
N ILE A 199 -15.94 -7.62 -6.70
CA ILE A 199 -15.81 -8.82 -5.88
C ILE A 199 -15.92 -8.54 -4.38
N ILE A 200 -15.50 -7.35 -3.92
CA ILE A 200 -15.66 -6.91 -2.54
C ILE A 200 -17.14 -6.64 -2.24
N SER A 201 -17.82 -5.89 -3.08
CA SER A 201 -19.24 -5.55 -2.89
C SER A 201 -20.15 -6.78 -2.92
N ARG A 202 -19.77 -7.81 -3.68
CA ARG A 202 -20.49 -9.09 -3.80
C ARG A 202 -19.75 -10.23 -3.10
N MET A 203 -19.02 -9.95 -2.02
CA MET A 203 -18.16 -10.96 -1.40
C MET A 203 -18.90 -12.22 -0.96
N ALA A 204 -20.16 -12.13 -0.56
CA ALA A 204 -20.95 -13.29 -0.13
C ALA A 204 -21.25 -14.23 -1.31
N GLU A 205 -21.61 -13.67 -2.47
CA GLU A 205 -21.93 -14.37 -3.70
C GLU A 205 -21.15 -13.74 -4.87
N PRO A 206 -19.83 -13.99 -4.95
CA PRO A 206 -18.99 -13.37 -5.96
C PRO A 206 -19.29 -13.94 -7.36
N PRO A 207 -19.19 -13.12 -8.42
CA PRO A 207 -19.28 -13.60 -9.78
C PRO A 207 -18.15 -14.57 -10.08
N SER A 208 -18.37 -15.44 -11.07
CA SER A 208 -17.29 -16.24 -11.65
C SER A 208 -16.24 -15.33 -12.31
N LEU A 209 -15.04 -15.87 -12.54
CA LEU A 209 -14.00 -15.09 -13.23
C LEU A 209 -14.40 -14.67 -14.64
N GLN A 210 -15.23 -15.46 -15.32
CA GLN A 210 -15.71 -15.11 -16.66
C GLN A 210 -16.71 -13.96 -16.58
N GLU A 211 -17.73 -14.06 -15.72
CA GLU A 211 -18.71 -12.99 -15.50
C GLU A 211 -18.02 -11.69 -15.07
N LEU A 212 -17.03 -11.77 -14.17
CA LEU A 212 -16.24 -10.62 -13.74
C LEU A 212 -15.47 -9.98 -14.91
N ALA A 213 -14.85 -10.81 -15.75
CA ALA A 213 -14.12 -10.35 -16.92
C ALA A 213 -15.05 -9.66 -17.94
N ASP A 214 -16.22 -10.24 -18.18
CA ASP A 214 -17.23 -9.70 -19.08
C ASP A 214 -17.80 -8.37 -18.55
N GLU A 215 -18.06 -8.27 -17.22
CA GLU A 215 -18.61 -7.06 -16.58
C GLU A 215 -17.65 -5.87 -16.66
N ILE A 216 -16.34 -6.12 -16.69
CA ILE A 216 -15.33 -5.07 -16.83
C ILE A 216 -14.79 -4.92 -18.25
N ASP A 217 -15.36 -5.64 -19.20
CA ASP A 217 -14.92 -5.64 -20.61
C ASP A 217 -13.43 -5.94 -20.77
N LEU A 218 -13.00 -7.06 -20.21
CA LEU A 218 -11.63 -7.62 -20.34
C LEU A 218 -11.70 -9.10 -20.72
N SER A 219 -10.68 -9.58 -21.41
CA SER A 219 -10.51 -11.03 -21.56
C SER A 219 -10.14 -11.65 -20.21
N LEU A 220 -10.56 -12.89 -19.97
CA LEU A 220 -10.26 -13.65 -18.75
C LEU A 220 -8.74 -13.72 -18.47
N LYS A 221 -7.91 -13.81 -19.53
CA LYS A 221 -6.46 -13.79 -19.42
C LYS A 221 -5.97 -12.45 -18.86
N LYS A 222 -6.41 -11.32 -19.45
CA LYS A 222 -6.05 -9.97 -19.01
C LYS A 222 -6.51 -9.69 -17.57
N LEU A 223 -7.70 -10.16 -17.19
CA LEU A 223 -8.18 -10.07 -15.82
C LEU A 223 -7.22 -10.78 -14.85
N LYS A 224 -6.89 -12.04 -15.09
CA LYS A 224 -6.03 -12.84 -14.20
C LYS A 224 -4.63 -12.25 -14.06
N GLU A 225 -4.00 -11.91 -15.20
CA GLU A 225 -2.65 -11.35 -15.23
C GLU A 225 -2.60 -9.96 -14.59
N GLY A 226 -3.52 -9.07 -14.98
CA GLY A 226 -3.59 -7.71 -14.45
C GLY A 226 -3.93 -7.68 -12.97
N PHE A 227 -4.85 -8.51 -12.49
CA PHE A 227 -5.18 -8.58 -11.09
C PHE A 227 -3.98 -9.03 -10.23
N LYS A 228 -3.27 -10.08 -10.67
CA LYS A 228 -2.05 -10.54 -10.02
C LYS A 228 -0.94 -9.49 -10.07
N GLN A 229 -0.81 -8.75 -11.17
CA GLN A 229 0.19 -7.69 -11.32
C GLN A 229 -0.08 -6.51 -10.38
N ILE A 230 -1.36 -6.11 -10.20
CA ILE A 230 -1.76 -4.93 -9.41
C ILE A 230 -1.87 -5.26 -7.93
N TYR A 231 -2.43 -6.43 -7.57
CA TYR A 231 -2.72 -6.81 -6.19
C TYR A 231 -1.80 -7.91 -5.63
N GLY A 232 -0.86 -8.40 -6.44
CA GLY A 232 0.11 -9.42 -6.03
C GLY A 232 -0.45 -10.84 -5.98
N ASP A 233 -1.78 -11.01 -6.09
CA ASP A 233 -2.47 -12.26 -5.84
C ASP A 233 -3.55 -12.57 -6.91
N SER A 234 -4.06 -13.80 -6.92
CA SER A 234 -5.20 -14.13 -7.76
C SER A 234 -6.49 -13.50 -7.22
N VAL A 235 -7.49 -13.27 -8.09
CA VAL A 235 -8.78 -12.67 -7.71
C VAL A 235 -9.41 -13.36 -6.50
N PHE A 236 -9.48 -14.70 -6.52
CA PHE A 236 -10.11 -15.44 -5.42
C PHE A 236 -9.24 -15.61 -4.19
N SER A 237 -7.91 -15.59 -4.31
CA SER A 237 -7.01 -15.56 -3.17
C SER A 237 -7.15 -14.23 -2.42
N PHE A 238 -7.16 -13.12 -3.15
CA PHE A 238 -7.44 -11.80 -2.61
C PHE A 238 -8.81 -11.74 -1.91
N LEU A 239 -9.86 -12.25 -2.56
CA LEU A 239 -11.20 -12.29 -1.97
C LEU A 239 -11.26 -13.13 -0.70
N LEU A 240 -10.57 -14.28 -0.67
CA LEU A 240 -10.49 -15.13 0.51
C LEU A 240 -9.85 -14.38 1.68
N ASP A 241 -8.76 -13.70 1.44
CA ASP A 241 -8.07 -12.89 2.43
C ASP A 241 -8.95 -11.76 2.94
N TYR A 242 -9.63 -11.05 2.05
CA TYR A 242 -10.58 -10.00 2.41
C TYR A 242 -11.74 -10.55 3.27
N LYS A 243 -12.36 -11.68 2.88
CA LYS A 243 -13.41 -12.35 3.67
C LYS A 243 -12.93 -12.68 5.09
N MET A 244 -11.70 -13.15 5.24
CA MET A 244 -11.15 -13.49 6.55
C MET A 244 -10.93 -12.27 7.42
N GLU A 245 -10.49 -11.15 6.85
CA GLU A 245 -10.35 -9.89 7.59
C GLU A 245 -11.70 -9.31 8.02
N VAL A 246 -12.71 -9.35 7.14
CA VAL A 246 -14.08 -8.94 7.50
C VAL A 246 -14.66 -9.86 8.58
N ALA A 247 -14.45 -11.18 8.46
CA ALA A 247 -14.89 -12.15 9.45
C ALA A 247 -14.25 -11.89 10.83
N ARG A 248 -12.95 -11.58 10.86
CA ARG A 248 -12.24 -11.23 12.08
C ARG A 248 -12.88 -10.00 12.75
N LYS A 249 -13.16 -8.95 12.01
CA LYS A 249 -13.81 -7.73 12.52
C LYS A 249 -15.21 -8.02 13.08
N TYR A 250 -16.00 -8.86 12.40
CA TYR A 250 -17.33 -9.26 12.91
C TYR A 250 -17.25 -10.11 14.17
N LEU A 251 -16.24 -10.96 14.29
CA LEU A 251 -16.03 -11.73 15.52
C LEU A 251 -15.62 -10.81 16.68
N GLU A 252 -14.72 -9.85 16.44
CA GLU A 252 -14.23 -8.91 17.45
C GLU A 252 -15.30 -7.92 17.93
N SER A 253 -16.28 -7.56 17.09
CA SER A 253 -17.39 -6.69 17.49
C SER A 253 -18.31 -7.34 18.54
N GLY A 254 -18.33 -8.68 18.59
CA GLY A 254 -19.21 -9.41 19.52
C GLY A 254 -20.69 -9.47 19.13
N ASP A 255 -21.08 -8.81 18.03
CA ASP A 255 -22.47 -8.71 17.59
C ASP A 255 -23.00 -9.99 16.92
N TYR A 256 -22.09 -10.88 16.50
CA TYR A 256 -22.43 -12.06 15.70
C TYR A 256 -21.76 -13.32 16.24
N ASN A 257 -22.49 -14.43 16.22
CA ASN A 257 -21.90 -15.73 16.52
C ASN A 257 -21.10 -16.28 15.31
N VAL A 258 -20.29 -17.32 15.53
CA VAL A 258 -19.40 -17.91 14.52
C VAL A 258 -20.15 -18.34 13.25
N ASN A 259 -21.37 -18.87 13.40
CA ASN A 259 -22.17 -19.32 12.25
C ASN A 259 -22.69 -18.14 11.44
N GLU A 260 -23.18 -17.09 12.10
CA GLU A 260 -23.65 -15.86 11.47
C GLU A 260 -22.52 -15.15 10.72
N VAL A 261 -21.34 -15.08 11.32
CA VAL A 261 -20.17 -14.52 10.64
C VAL A 261 -19.84 -15.32 9.37
N GLY A 262 -19.83 -16.66 9.46
CA GLY A 262 -19.60 -17.51 8.30
C GLY A 262 -20.57 -17.25 7.16
N LEU A 263 -21.86 -17.12 7.44
CA LEU A 263 -22.89 -16.80 6.46
C LEU A 263 -22.69 -15.40 5.87
N LYS A 264 -22.42 -14.37 6.69
CA LYS A 264 -22.21 -12.98 6.24
C LYS A 264 -21.03 -12.84 5.28
N VAL A 265 -19.99 -13.63 5.46
CA VAL A 265 -18.84 -13.62 4.54
C VAL A 265 -18.99 -14.64 3.38
N GLY A 266 -20.18 -15.23 3.23
CA GLY A 266 -20.56 -16.06 2.09
C GLY A 266 -20.06 -17.51 2.14
N TYR A 267 -20.00 -18.12 3.34
CA TYR A 267 -19.82 -19.55 3.48
C TYR A 267 -21.17 -20.23 3.67
N SER A 268 -21.42 -21.26 2.89
CA SER A 268 -22.66 -22.05 2.99
C SER A 268 -22.75 -22.88 4.27
N THR A 269 -21.62 -23.19 4.90
CA THR A 269 -21.57 -23.96 6.16
C THR A 269 -20.52 -23.39 7.12
N ALA A 270 -20.83 -23.46 8.41
CA ALA A 270 -19.87 -23.06 9.45
C ALA A 270 -18.57 -23.89 9.41
N SER A 271 -18.64 -25.17 9.03
CA SER A 271 -17.45 -26.02 8.95
C SER A 271 -16.43 -25.51 7.92
N HIS A 272 -16.88 -25.11 6.75
CA HIS A 272 -16.00 -24.55 5.72
C HIS A 272 -15.41 -23.21 6.16
N PHE A 273 -16.20 -22.35 6.79
CA PHE A 273 -15.71 -21.11 7.36
C PHE A 273 -14.65 -21.36 8.44
N ILE A 274 -14.91 -22.24 9.41
CA ILE A 274 -13.98 -22.56 10.50
C ILE A 274 -12.65 -23.10 9.95
N ALA A 275 -12.71 -23.95 8.91
CA ALA A 275 -11.52 -24.49 8.26
C ALA A 275 -10.70 -23.38 7.56
N ALA A 276 -11.36 -22.48 6.80
CA ALA A 276 -10.72 -21.36 6.14
C ALA A 276 -10.10 -20.37 7.15
N PHE A 277 -10.82 -20.02 8.20
CA PHE A 277 -10.34 -19.16 9.27
C PHE A 277 -9.12 -19.76 9.99
N LYS A 278 -9.18 -21.07 10.32
CA LYS A 278 -8.03 -21.77 10.91
C LYS A 278 -6.82 -21.79 9.99
N LYS A 279 -7.03 -21.96 8.68
CA LYS A 279 -5.94 -21.92 7.69
C LYS A 279 -5.26 -20.56 7.66
N LYS A 280 -6.03 -19.46 7.74
CA LYS A 280 -5.49 -18.07 7.70
C LYS A 280 -4.84 -17.66 9.02
N TYR A 281 -5.48 -17.94 10.17
CA TYR A 281 -5.04 -17.42 11.47
C TYR A 281 -4.40 -18.47 12.40
N GLY A 282 -4.25 -19.71 11.94
CA GLY A 282 -3.66 -20.79 12.75
C GLY A 282 -4.54 -21.31 13.88
N THR A 283 -5.71 -20.70 14.14
CA THR A 283 -6.63 -21.06 15.23
C THR A 283 -8.08 -21.00 14.79
N THR A 284 -8.99 -21.68 15.50
CA THR A 284 -10.42 -21.62 15.19
C THR A 284 -11.04 -20.29 15.66
N PRO A 285 -12.15 -19.81 15.03
CA PRO A 285 -12.81 -18.56 15.44
C PRO A 285 -13.12 -18.50 16.94
N LYS A 286 -13.61 -19.58 17.53
CA LYS A 286 -13.92 -19.65 18.97
C LYS A 286 -12.68 -19.49 19.86
N LYS A 287 -11.58 -20.16 19.52
CA LYS A 287 -10.30 -20.02 20.26
C LYS A 287 -9.71 -18.63 20.05
N TYR A 288 -9.85 -18.07 18.87
CA TYR A 288 -9.42 -16.71 18.57
C TYR A 288 -10.13 -15.70 19.49
N LEU A 289 -11.47 -15.76 19.60
CA LEU A 289 -12.23 -14.88 20.50
C LEU A 289 -11.80 -15.02 21.96
N MET A 290 -11.57 -16.23 22.45
CA MET A 290 -11.09 -16.45 23.82
C MET A 290 -9.72 -15.80 24.07
N SER A 291 -8.85 -15.75 23.06
CA SER A 291 -7.51 -15.13 23.19
C SER A 291 -7.52 -13.60 23.12
N VAL A 292 -8.58 -12.99 22.58
CA VAL A 292 -8.71 -11.53 22.47
C VAL A 292 -9.53 -10.95 23.64
N SER A 293 -10.36 -11.78 24.30
CA SER A 293 -11.19 -11.38 25.44
C SER A 293 -10.51 -11.59 26.80
N SER A 294 -9.26 -12.06 26.78
CA SER A 294 -8.40 -12.22 27.96
C SER A 294 -7.43 -11.06 28.06
#